data_390ed0cad1e872cdf10253813053e911
#
_entry.id   390ed0cad1e872cdf10253813053e911
#
_cell.length_a   1.000
_cell.length_b   1.000
_cell.length_c   1.000
_cell.angle_alpha   90.00
_cell.angle_beta   90.00
_cell.angle_gamma   90.00
#
_symmetry.space_group_name_H-M   'P 1'
#
loop_
_entity.id
_entity.type
_entity.pdbx_description
1 polymer ?
#
loop_
_entity_poly.entity_id
_entity_poly.type
_entity_poly.pdbx_seq_one_letter_code
_entity_poly.pdbx_strand_id
1 'polypeptide(L)'
;GEYRLLANARAFLWQVRYALHMLSGRNEDRLLLDYQRKIADLFGYEDDDNKQAIEHFMQKYYRVIMGITQLSDLINQYFEETILRSDSVELPVPLNERFRIRGGYIETCNPYVFSDTPSAILEIFVLLAQHPEIKGVRSKTIRLLRDHRHLINDAFRHDERNTGLFLELFQCQEGVHMNLRRMN
;
A
#
# COMPACT_ATOMS: atom_id res chain seq x y z
N GLY A 1 -6.17 13.36 -3.64
CA GLY A 1 -6.45 12.77 -2.37
C GLY A 1 -7.29 11.51 -2.43
N GLU A 2 -7.51 10.90 -1.30
CA GLU A 2 -8.20 9.62 -1.06
C GLU A 2 -9.60 9.56 -1.67
N TYR A 3 -10.38 10.65 -1.57
CA TYR A 3 -11.71 10.75 -2.18
C TYR A 3 -11.68 10.55 -3.70
N ARG A 4 -10.70 11.16 -4.39
CA ARG A 4 -10.57 11.04 -5.84
C ARG A 4 -10.20 9.60 -6.26
N LEU A 5 -9.34 8.96 -5.46
CA LEU A 5 -9.00 7.55 -5.67
C LEU A 5 -10.25 6.67 -5.56
N LEU A 6 -11.05 6.83 -4.50
CA LEU A 6 -12.31 6.08 -4.33
C LEU A 6 -13.31 6.33 -5.45
N ALA A 7 -13.49 7.58 -5.86
CA ALA A 7 -14.42 7.94 -6.94
C ALA A 7 -14.01 7.27 -8.26
N ASN A 8 -12.72 7.34 -8.62
CA ASN A 8 -12.20 6.71 -9.84
C ASN A 8 -12.28 5.17 -9.78
N ALA A 9 -11.94 4.60 -8.63
CA ALA A 9 -12.02 3.16 -8.41
C ALA A 9 -13.46 2.66 -8.53
N ARG A 10 -14.40 3.36 -7.89
CA ARG A 10 -15.84 3.05 -8.01
C ARG A 10 -16.32 3.11 -9.45
N ALA A 11 -16.00 4.17 -10.18
CA ALA A 11 -16.39 4.31 -11.57
C ALA A 11 -15.86 3.16 -12.42
N PHE A 12 -14.59 2.80 -12.28
CA PHE A 12 -13.98 1.70 -13.00
C PHE A 12 -14.64 0.34 -12.68
N LEU A 13 -14.85 0.04 -11.39
CA LEU A 13 -15.47 -1.23 -10.98
C LEU A 13 -16.93 -1.34 -11.43
N TRP A 14 -17.67 -0.24 -11.45
CA TRP A 14 -19.01 -0.21 -12.02
C TRP A 14 -19.02 -0.50 -13.54
N GLN A 15 -18.04 0.03 -14.29
CA GLN A 15 -17.89 -0.28 -15.71
C GLN A 15 -17.60 -1.77 -15.92
N VAL A 16 -16.70 -2.36 -15.13
CA VAL A 16 -16.38 -3.79 -15.19
C VAL A 16 -17.62 -4.64 -14.86
N ARG A 17 -18.34 -4.30 -13.80
CA ARG A 17 -19.56 -5.01 -13.41
C ARG A 17 -20.63 -4.94 -14.48
N TYR A 18 -20.86 -3.77 -15.06
CA TYR A 18 -21.82 -3.59 -16.14
C TYR A 18 -21.44 -4.42 -17.38
N ALA A 19 -20.18 -4.40 -17.77
CA ALA A 19 -19.67 -5.22 -18.86
C ALA A 19 -19.88 -6.74 -18.59
N LEU A 20 -19.60 -7.20 -17.36
CA LEU A 20 -19.88 -8.58 -16.95
C LEU A 20 -21.35 -8.96 -17.10
N HIS A 21 -22.27 -8.12 -16.62
CA HIS A 21 -23.73 -8.36 -16.75
C HIS A 21 -24.18 -8.41 -18.20
N MET A 22 -23.66 -7.51 -19.05
CA MET A 22 -23.95 -7.51 -20.48
C MET A 22 -23.45 -8.80 -21.17
N LEU A 23 -22.20 -9.19 -20.92
CA LEU A 23 -21.58 -10.34 -21.56
C LEU A 23 -22.15 -11.68 -21.10
N SER A 24 -22.56 -11.76 -19.82
CA SER A 24 -23.12 -12.98 -19.24
C SER A 24 -24.65 -13.13 -19.46
N GLY A 25 -25.34 -12.04 -19.78
CA GLY A 25 -26.81 -11.99 -19.86
C GLY A 25 -27.50 -12.18 -18.50
N ARG A 26 -26.79 -12.11 -17.40
CA ARG A 26 -27.30 -12.29 -16.02
C ARG A 26 -26.47 -11.46 -15.03
N ASN A 27 -26.91 -11.43 -13.76
CA ASN A 27 -26.16 -10.81 -12.67
C ASN A 27 -24.93 -11.67 -12.30
N GLU A 28 -23.83 -11.51 -13.05
CA GLU A 28 -22.56 -12.20 -12.79
C GLU A 28 -21.57 -11.18 -12.22
N ASP A 29 -21.10 -11.45 -11.00
CA ASP A 29 -20.12 -10.59 -10.31
C ASP A 29 -18.71 -11.22 -10.25
N ARG A 30 -18.53 -12.43 -10.80
CA ARG A 30 -17.22 -13.11 -10.86
C ARG A 30 -16.53 -12.83 -12.18
N LEU A 31 -15.35 -12.25 -12.11
CA LEU A 31 -14.50 -11.98 -13.27
C LEU A 31 -13.75 -13.26 -13.69
N LEU A 32 -14.51 -14.21 -14.28
CA LEU A 32 -13.95 -15.46 -14.79
C LEU A 32 -13.04 -15.21 -16.01
N LEU A 33 -12.11 -16.14 -16.26
CA LEU A 33 -11.08 -15.99 -17.29
C LEU A 33 -11.68 -15.69 -18.69
N ASP A 34 -12.78 -16.36 -19.05
CA ASP A 34 -13.48 -16.16 -20.33
C ASP A 34 -14.04 -14.75 -20.50
N TYR A 35 -14.36 -14.06 -19.41
CA TYR A 35 -14.85 -12.69 -19.45
C TYR A 35 -13.71 -11.67 -19.45
N GLN A 36 -12.55 -12.01 -18.85
CA GLN A 36 -11.42 -11.06 -18.75
C GLN A 36 -10.97 -10.59 -20.13
N ARG A 37 -10.82 -11.51 -21.11
CA ARG A 37 -10.43 -11.16 -22.47
C ARG A 37 -11.50 -10.32 -23.17
N LYS A 38 -12.77 -10.73 -23.09
CA LYS A 38 -13.87 -10.01 -23.71
C LYS A 38 -14.04 -8.59 -23.17
N ILE A 39 -13.78 -8.39 -21.86
CA ILE A 39 -13.83 -7.07 -21.24
C ILE A 39 -12.60 -6.24 -21.63
N ALA A 40 -11.42 -6.84 -21.74
CA ALA A 40 -10.25 -6.17 -22.24
C ALA A 40 -10.49 -5.60 -23.63
N ASP A 41 -11.01 -6.42 -24.56
CA ASP A 41 -11.35 -6.03 -25.92
C ASP A 41 -12.44 -4.91 -25.92
N LEU A 42 -13.48 -5.06 -25.11
CA LEU A 42 -14.58 -4.08 -24.98
C LEU A 42 -14.08 -2.72 -24.47
N PHE A 43 -13.06 -2.72 -23.63
CA PHE A 43 -12.46 -1.50 -23.06
C PHE A 43 -11.36 -0.91 -23.95
N GLY A 44 -11.08 -1.50 -25.11
CA GLY A 44 -10.11 -1.02 -26.07
C GLY A 44 -8.65 -1.27 -25.67
N TYR A 45 -8.40 -2.32 -24.88
CA TYR A 45 -7.03 -2.75 -24.63
C TYR A 45 -6.57 -3.57 -25.85
N GLU A 46 -5.31 -3.35 -26.23
CA GLU A 46 -4.68 -4.01 -27.39
C GLU A 46 -3.45 -4.79 -26.92
N ASP A 47 -3.08 -5.81 -27.68
CA ASP A 47 -1.82 -6.53 -27.48
C ASP A 47 -0.66 -5.62 -27.89
N ASP A 48 0.44 -5.62 -27.14
CA ASP A 48 1.70 -4.97 -27.48
C ASP A 48 2.87 -5.97 -27.50
N ASP A 49 4.08 -5.51 -27.82
CA ASP A 49 5.27 -6.36 -27.92
C ASP A 49 5.61 -7.14 -26.62
N ASN A 50 5.12 -6.69 -25.47
CA ASN A 50 5.47 -7.23 -24.17
C ASN A 50 4.29 -7.87 -23.44
N LYS A 51 3.04 -7.47 -23.74
CA LYS A 51 1.85 -7.87 -22.98
C LYS A 51 0.63 -8.04 -23.87
N GLN A 52 -0.23 -8.98 -23.47
CA GLN A 52 -1.55 -9.14 -24.08
C GLN A 52 -2.55 -8.12 -23.52
N ALA A 53 -3.59 -7.81 -24.28
CA ALA A 53 -4.69 -6.93 -23.90
C ALA A 53 -5.30 -7.32 -22.54
N ILE A 54 -5.47 -8.62 -22.30
CA ILE A 54 -5.95 -9.16 -21.04
C ILE A 54 -5.03 -8.81 -19.86
N GLU A 55 -3.70 -8.82 -20.06
CA GLU A 55 -2.74 -8.51 -19.00
C GLU A 55 -2.76 -7.03 -18.65
N HIS A 56 -2.89 -6.14 -19.64
CA HIS A 56 -3.08 -4.71 -19.42
C HIS A 56 -4.33 -4.41 -18.61
N PHE A 57 -5.46 -5.02 -19.00
CA PHE A 57 -6.72 -4.89 -18.26
C PHE A 57 -6.58 -5.40 -16.82
N MET A 58 -6.06 -6.62 -16.63
CA MET A 58 -5.93 -7.23 -15.32
C MET A 58 -4.93 -6.47 -14.42
N GLN A 59 -3.85 -5.94 -14.98
CA GLN A 59 -2.93 -5.07 -14.24
C GLN A 59 -3.66 -3.84 -13.69
N LYS A 60 -4.50 -3.18 -14.49
CA LYS A 60 -5.31 -2.06 -14.02
C LYS A 60 -6.33 -2.48 -12.98
N TYR A 61 -7.01 -3.61 -13.22
CA TYR A 61 -8.00 -4.16 -12.29
C TYR A 61 -7.39 -4.42 -10.91
N TYR A 62 -6.28 -5.16 -10.85
CA TYR A 62 -5.59 -5.43 -9.59
C TYR A 62 -5.07 -4.17 -8.91
N ARG A 63 -4.53 -3.22 -9.67
CA ARG A 63 -4.08 -1.92 -9.12
C ARG A 63 -5.23 -1.17 -8.44
N VAL A 64 -6.41 -1.19 -9.03
CA VAL A 64 -7.60 -0.54 -8.45
C VAL A 64 -8.05 -1.27 -7.18
N ILE A 65 -8.13 -2.60 -7.20
CA ILE A 65 -8.50 -3.41 -6.03
C ILE A 65 -7.52 -3.19 -4.88
N MET A 66 -6.21 -3.28 -5.15
CA MET A 66 -5.19 -3.05 -4.13
C MET A 66 -5.29 -1.65 -3.50
N GLY A 67 -5.52 -0.63 -4.32
CA GLY A 67 -5.68 0.73 -3.82
C GLY A 67 -6.89 0.90 -2.89
N ILE A 68 -8.00 0.22 -3.17
CA ILE A 68 -9.19 0.22 -2.29
C ILE A 68 -8.88 -0.54 -1.00
N THR A 69 -8.26 -1.72 -1.09
CA THR A 69 -7.91 -2.53 0.09
C THR A 69 -6.99 -1.77 1.03
N GLN A 70 -5.93 -1.17 0.51
CA GLN A 70 -5.00 -0.36 1.30
C GLN A 70 -5.69 0.83 1.99
N LEU A 71 -6.61 1.48 1.29
CA LEU A 71 -7.37 2.60 1.87
C LEU A 71 -8.35 2.12 2.94
N SER A 72 -9.01 0.98 2.74
CA SER A 72 -9.88 0.36 3.73
C SER A 72 -9.12 -0.01 5.00
N ASP A 73 -7.95 -0.63 4.86
CA ASP A 73 -7.09 -1.00 5.98
C ASP A 73 -6.64 0.25 6.75
N LEU A 74 -6.26 1.32 6.04
CA LEU A 74 -5.87 2.59 6.65
C LEU A 74 -7.02 3.24 7.44
N ILE A 75 -8.24 3.20 6.89
CA ILE A 75 -9.42 3.75 7.56
C ILE A 75 -9.74 2.92 8.82
N ASN A 76 -9.74 1.59 8.71
CA ASN A 76 -9.98 0.71 9.85
C ASN A 76 -8.94 0.94 10.96
N GLN A 77 -7.67 1.02 10.59
CA GLN A 77 -6.61 1.33 11.55
C GLN A 77 -6.80 2.71 12.20
N TYR A 78 -7.19 3.73 11.43
CA TYR A 78 -7.48 5.06 11.98
C TYR A 78 -8.63 5.03 12.99
N PHE A 79 -9.69 4.26 12.70
CA PHE A 79 -10.79 4.06 13.65
C PHE A 79 -10.33 3.35 14.93
N GLU A 80 -9.54 2.30 14.82
CA GLU A 80 -8.98 1.62 15.99
C GLU A 80 -8.13 2.56 16.84
N GLU A 81 -7.23 3.35 16.21
CA GLU A 81 -6.35 4.28 16.89
C GLU A 81 -7.09 5.44 17.56
N THR A 82 -8.19 5.91 16.96
CA THR A 82 -8.85 7.16 17.37
C THR A 82 -10.06 6.91 18.26
N ILE A 83 -10.83 5.84 17.98
CA ILE A 83 -12.12 5.62 18.64
C ILE A 83 -12.00 4.56 19.73
N LEU A 84 -11.36 3.43 19.45
CA LEU A 84 -11.29 2.31 20.40
C LEU A 84 -10.21 2.49 21.47
N ARG A 85 -9.21 3.34 21.24
CA ARG A 85 -8.08 3.55 22.16
C ARG A 85 -7.90 4.98 22.63
N SER A 86 -8.93 5.83 22.46
CA SER A 86 -8.89 7.24 22.88
C SER A 86 -8.70 7.40 24.41
N ASP A 87 -9.03 6.38 25.20
CA ASP A 87 -8.99 6.45 26.66
C ASP A 87 -7.66 6.01 27.30
N SER A 88 -6.72 5.45 26.52
CA SER A 88 -5.39 5.11 27.03
C SER A 88 -4.38 6.20 26.65
N VAL A 89 -3.99 7.02 27.63
CA VAL A 89 -2.86 7.95 27.53
C VAL A 89 -1.57 7.14 27.60
N GLU A 90 -1.30 6.32 26.60
CA GLU A 90 -0.03 5.60 26.51
C GLU A 90 1.07 6.60 26.11
N LEU A 91 2.06 6.78 26.99
CA LEU A 91 3.23 7.57 26.70
C LEU A 91 4.04 6.90 25.56
N PRO A 92 4.49 7.68 24.59
CA PRO A 92 5.30 7.12 23.52
C PRO A 92 6.65 6.63 24.03
N VAL A 93 7.05 5.42 23.64
CA VAL A 93 8.36 4.85 23.96
C VAL A 93 9.29 5.15 22.78
N PRO A 94 10.38 5.90 22.98
CA PRO A 94 11.33 6.19 21.91
C PRO A 94 12.02 4.91 21.43
N LEU A 95 12.10 4.72 20.13
CA LEU A 95 12.81 3.61 19.50
C LEU A 95 14.19 4.08 19.02
N ASN A 96 14.22 5.26 18.37
CA ASN A 96 15.42 6.02 18.03
C ASN A 96 15.10 7.51 17.87
N GLU A 97 16.00 8.31 17.30
CA GLU A 97 15.81 9.75 17.10
C GLU A 97 14.64 10.09 16.14
N ARG A 98 14.28 9.17 15.24
CA ARG A 98 13.27 9.37 14.17
C ARG A 98 11.95 8.71 14.48
N PHE A 99 11.97 7.61 15.23
CA PHE A 99 10.80 6.76 15.45
C PHE A 99 10.54 6.47 16.91
N ARG A 100 9.28 6.29 17.26
CA ARG A 100 8.80 5.90 18.59
C ARG A 100 7.61 4.95 18.46
N ILE A 101 7.33 4.21 19.52
CA ILE A 101 6.19 3.30 19.62
C ILE A 101 5.12 3.96 20.47
N ARG A 102 3.88 3.93 20.02
CA ARG A 102 2.71 4.34 20.79
C ARG A 102 1.55 3.39 20.52
N GLY A 103 0.96 2.81 21.59
CA GLY A 103 -0.13 1.86 21.47
C GLY A 103 0.21 0.58 20.72
N GLY A 104 1.51 0.22 20.69
CA GLY A 104 2.01 -0.92 19.94
C GLY A 104 2.23 -0.66 18.44
N TYR A 105 2.12 0.59 17.97
CA TYR A 105 2.39 0.99 16.59
C TYR A 105 3.59 1.94 16.51
N ILE A 106 4.41 1.80 15.46
CA ILE A 106 5.51 2.72 15.19
C ILE A 106 4.97 4.01 14.57
N GLU A 107 5.47 5.16 15.05
CA GLU A 107 5.18 6.47 14.48
C GLU A 107 6.46 7.31 14.35
N THR A 108 6.45 8.30 13.44
CA THR A 108 7.52 9.29 13.33
C THR A 108 7.49 10.23 14.53
N CYS A 109 8.67 10.66 15.01
CA CYS A 109 8.80 11.64 16.09
C CYS A 109 8.32 13.04 15.67
N ASN A 110 8.45 13.37 14.38
CA ASN A 110 7.99 14.62 13.79
C ASN A 110 7.57 14.40 12.31
N PRO A 111 6.84 15.35 11.68
CA PRO A 111 6.36 15.20 10.31
C PRO A 111 7.43 15.32 9.22
N TYR A 112 8.63 15.77 9.55
CA TYR A 112 9.70 16.05 8.58
C TYR A 112 10.70 14.89 8.43
N VAL A 113 10.54 13.81 9.19
CA VAL A 113 11.48 12.67 9.24
C VAL A 113 11.86 12.17 7.83
N PHE A 114 10.90 12.01 6.93
CA PHE A 114 11.15 11.49 5.58
C PHE A 114 11.72 12.52 4.62
N SER A 115 11.38 13.79 4.78
CA SER A 115 11.99 14.89 3.99
C SER A 115 13.43 15.14 4.39
N ASP A 116 13.72 15.11 5.69
CA ASP A 116 15.06 15.36 6.22
C ASP A 116 16.00 14.15 6.04
N THR A 117 15.43 12.95 6.13
CA THR A 117 16.16 11.68 5.99
C THR A 117 15.37 10.71 5.11
N PRO A 118 15.50 10.77 3.78
CA PRO A 118 14.77 9.88 2.86
C PRO A 118 14.97 8.39 3.15
N SER A 119 16.16 7.96 3.59
CA SER A 119 16.45 6.57 3.99
C SER A 119 15.58 6.05 5.14
N ALA A 120 14.97 6.96 5.93
CA ALA A 120 14.01 6.60 6.96
C ALA A 120 12.76 5.88 6.40
N ILE A 121 12.49 6.03 5.09
CA ILE A 121 11.42 5.29 4.39
C ILE A 121 11.70 3.77 4.41
N LEU A 122 12.96 3.35 4.28
CA LEU A 122 13.35 1.93 4.41
C LEU A 122 13.56 1.53 5.87
N GLU A 123 14.16 2.41 6.67
CA GLU A 123 14.47 2.17 8.07
C GLU A 123 13.23 1.76 8.88
N ILE A 124 12.07 2.36 8.64
CA ILE A 124 10.84 2.00 9.37
C ILE A 124 10.45 0.53 9.15
N PHE A 125 10.68 -0.02 7.95
CA PHE A 125 10.39 -1.43 7.65
C PHE A 125 11.44 -2.37 8.25
N VAL A 126 12.70 -1.95 8.32
CA VAL A 126 13.76 -2.68 9.05
C VAL A 126 13.41 -2.77 10.53
N LEU A 127 13.01 -1.65 11.14
CA LEU A 127 12.58 -1.62 12.54
C LEU A 127 11.36 -2.52 12.79
N LEU A 128 10.39 -2.54 11.88
CA LEU A 128 9.24 -3.47 11.97
C LEU A 128 9.66 -4.94 11.87
N ALA A 129 10.69 -5.24 11.09
CA ALA A 129 11.21 -6.59 10.93
C ALA A 129 12.03 -7.04 12.17
N GLN A 130 12.72 -6.12 12.80
CA GLN A 130 13.53 -6.36 14.02
C GLN A 130 12.67 -6.43 15.29
N HIS A 131 11.45 -5.86 15.25
CA HIS A 131 10.56 -5.72 16.39
C HIS A 131 9.20 -6.39 16.12
N PRO A 132 9.10 -7.72 16.20
CA PRO A 132 7.86 -8.46 15.90
C PRO A 132 6.70 -8.11 16.85
N GLU A 133 7.00 -7.55 18.02
CA GLU A 133 6.01 -7.03 18.97
C GLU A 133 5.27 -5.79 18.46
N ILE A 134 5.82 -5.07 17.47
CA ILE A 134 5.18 -3.90 16.86
C ILE A 134 4.08 -4.37 15.90
N LYS A 135 2.84 -3.97 16.17
CA LYS A 135 1.65 -4.36 15.40
C LYS A 135 1.62 -3.80 13.98
N GLY A 136 2.27 -2.67 13.75
CA GLY A 136 2.31 -2.00 12.45
C GLY A 136 2.73 -0.54 12.53
N VAL A 137 2.48 0.19 11.44
CA VAL A 137 2.77 1.62 11.31
C VAL A 137 1.50 2.42 11.60
N ARG A 138 1.59 3.49 12.37
CA ARG A 138 0.47 4.39 12.65
C ARG A 138 -0.09 5.04 11.39
N SER A 139 -1.41 5.22 11.32
CA SER A 139 -2.12 5.77 10.16
C SER A 139 -1.57 7.12 9.67
N LYS A 140 -1.19 8.01 10.61
CA LYS A 140 -0.53 9.30 10.29
C LYS A 140 0.83 9.10 9.60
N THR A 141 1.62 8.14 10.06
CA THR A 141 2.94 7.82 9.49
C THR A 141 2.80 7.15 8.13
N ILE A 142 1.78 6.30 7.92
CA ILE A 142 1.46 5.71 6.60
C ILE A 142 1.14 6.82 5.58
N ARG A 143 0.38 7.84 5.98
CA ARG A 143 0.09 8.99 5.12
C ARG A 143 1.36 9.75 4.75
N LEU A 144 2.23 10.01 5.73
CA LEU A 144 3.53 10.65 5.48
C LEU A 144 4.39 9.81 4.52
N LEU A 145 4.47 8.49 4.69
CA LEU A 145 5.17 7.60 3.76
C LEU A 145 4.63 7.73 2.33
N ARG A 146 3.30 7.70 2.17
CA ARG A 146 2.63 7.86 0.87
C ARG A 146 2.94 9.20 0.22
N ASP A 147 2.90 10.28 0.99
CA ASP A 147 3.16 11.63 0.48
C ASP A 147 4.63 11.80 0.04
N HIS A 148 5.56 11.09 0.68
CA HIS A 148 7.00 11.14 0.39
C HIS A 148 7.50 10.04 -0.54
N ARG A 149 6.62 9.18 -1.10
CA ARG A 149 7.02 8.10 -2.04
C ARG A 149 7.80 8.58 -3.27
N HIS A 150 7.61 9.86 -3.66
CA HIS A 150 8.33 10.49 -4.76
C HIS A 150 9.84 10.63 -4.51
N LEU A 151 10.28 10.52 -3.24
CA LEU A 151 11.69 10.51 -2.86
C LEU A 151 12.39 9.20 -3.26
N ILE A 152 11.64 8.12 -3.52
CA ILE A 152 12.18 6.83 -4.00
C ILE A 152 12.45 6.95 -5.50
N ASN A 153 13.42 7.76 -5.86
CA ASN A 153 13.91 7.97 -7.22
C ASN A 153 15.16 7.14 -7.50
N ASP A 154 15.79 7.32 -8.66
CA ASP A 154 16.97 6.55 -9.05
C ASP A 154 18.19 6.84 -8.15
N ALA A 155 18.38 8.08 -7.71
CA ALA A 155 19.44 8.42 -6.76
C ALA A 155 19.24 7.70 -5.42
N PHE A 156 18.02 7.64 -4.91
CA PHE A 156 17.67 6.90 -3.71
C PHE A 156 17.98 5.39 -3.84
N ARG A 157 17.70 4.80 -5.00
CA ARG A 157 17.92 3.37 -5.26
C ARG A 157 19.39 2.98 -5.38
N HIS A 158 20.24 3.92 -5.83
CA HIS A 158 21.68 3.70 -5.97
C HIS A 158 22.50 4.16 -4.75
N ASP A 159 21.83 4.70 -3.73
CA ASP A 159 22.49 5.07 -2.48
C ASP A 159 22.88 3.82 -1.69
N GLU A 160 24.16 3.74 -1.27
CA GLU A 160 24.71 2.57 -0.57
C GLU A 160 23.99 2.30 0.75
N ARG A 161 23.62 3.34 1.49
CA ARG A 161 22.87 3.21 2.76
C ARG A 161 21.50 2.59 2.52
N ASN A 162 20.79 3.05 1.48
CA ASN A 162 19.47 2.54 1.13
C ASN A 162 19.54 1.10 0.63
N THR A 163 20.57 0.77 -0.14
CA THR A 163 20.85 -0.61 -0.56
C THR A 163 21.13 -1.49 0.65
N GLY A 164 21.93 -1.02 1.60
CA GLY A 164 22.20 -1.74 2.85
C GLY A 164 20.92 -2.01 3.66
N LEU A 165 20.11 -0.99 3.91
CA LEU A 165 18.82 -1.12 4.61
C LEU A 165 17.86 -2.09 3.90
N PHE A 166 17.82 -2.03 2.55
CA PHE A 166 16.99 -2.93 1.77
C PHE A 166 17.44 -4.40 1.90
N LEU A 167 18.76 -4.66 1.85
CA LEU A 167 19.32 -6.00 2.06
C LEU A 167 19.08 -6.50 3.49
N GLU A 168 19.19 -5.63 4.49
CA GLU A 168 18.91 -5.96 5.89
C GLU A 168 17.47 -6.45 6.09
N LEU A 169 16.49 -5.88 5.37
CA LEU A 169 15.11 -6.36 5.35
C LEU A 169 15.00 -7.85 4.99
N PHE A 170 15.80 -8.34 4.05
CA PHE A 170 15.80 -9.75 3.63
C PHE A 170 16.56 -10.66 4.58
N GLN A 171 17.45 -10.13 5.41
CA GLN A 171 18.18 -10.90 6.42
C GLN A 171 17.36 -11.16 7.68
N CYS A 172 16.28 -10.42 7.91
CA CYS A 172 15.38 -10.66 9.02
C CYS A 172 14.59 -11.96 8.76
N GLN A 173 14.80 -12.98 9.60
CA GLN A 173 14.25 -14.33 9.41
C GLN A 173 12.73 -14.40 9.50
N GLU A 174 12.07 -13.49 10.23
CA GLU A 174 10.62 -13.47 10.39
C GLU A 174 9.99 -12.20 9.81
N GLY A 175 8.88 -12.36 9.11
CA GLY A 175 8.05 -11.23 8.69
C GLY A 175 8.42 -10.55 7.36
N VAL A 176 9.45 -11.00 6.62
CA VAL A 176 9.84 -10.43 5.31
C VAL A 176 8.65 -10.35 4.35
N HIS A 177 7.88 -11.41 4.23
CA HIS A 177 6.69 -11.45 3.38
C HIS A 177 5.64 -10.40 3.80
N MET A 178 5.39 -10.24 5.10
CA MET A 178 4.44 -9.25 5.62
C MET A 178 4.95 -7.82 5.40
N ASN A 179 6.24 -7.58 5.60
CA ASN A 179 6.84 -6.26 5.41
C ASN A 179 6.88 -5.86 3.94
N LEU A 180 7.25 -6.75 3.03
CA LEU A 180 7.18 -6.50 1.58
C LEU A 180 5.74 -6.22 1.12
N ARG A 181 4.74 -6.92 1.67
CA ARG A 181 3.33 -6.66 1.40
C ARG A 181 2.88 -5.29 1.90
N ARG A 182 3.43 -4.80 3.03
CA ARG A 182 3.14 -3.46 3.58
C ARG A 182 3.83 -2.34 2.80
N MET A 183 4.95 -2.62 2.11
CA MET A 183 5.66 -1.66 1.25
C MET A 183 4.96 -1.43 -0.09
N ASN A 184 4.08 -2.32 -0.51
CA ASN A 184 3.38 -2.27 -1.78
C ASN A 184 2.06 -1.50 -1.65
#